data_9fba8edc79ca3f88a602258beed1a588
#
_entry.id   9fba8edc79ca3f88a602258beed1a588
#
_cell.length_a   1.000
_cell.length_b   1.000
_cell.length_c   1.000
_cell.angle_alpha   90.00
_cell.angle_beta   90.00
_cell.angle_gamma   90.00
#
_symmetry.space_group_name_H-M   'P 1'
#
loop_
_entity.id
_entity.type
_entity.pdbx_description
1 polymer ?
#
loop_
_entity_poly.entity_id
_entity_poly.type
_entity_poly.pdbx_seq_one_letter_code
_entity_poly.pdbx_strand_id
1 'polypeptide(L)'
;MIERLTDEDIIKTALARIAELIDAHGEWLYAQGASGSVCLRKSECDFRVSHRRLHFSCWTHQGLVIWRINGWEWTGEKLLLEASRRMGSEKARLELIPRASARAAAAAINDSRRERCYRLANLACAALRGAKVERASLSAGARSNQPGRYARILLRHLNRERIAVAGMVAGAGSHDTDAFLSSALIWFMRLRERSARPPYIRKLWLVVEKDYAEALAQTLALLREDLRHVITLLQLDDEWQELTPVRSPELEELWAQQPERFRRPPRDFMSESAEGIIALAPEAIDVVRARHGETLRYHGLAFARVRRLMDRESVWFGIEGARRRLLDETTQEEWSKLLRDLKEHRSAQAADQHHALYRASPEAWLEAELRRDITRLDPGLRLAPLHAQFRPTHVGSGSRPIDLLALRRDGRLVVIELKVSEDREHVLQGADYWRRTEIYRRHGHITRSRLFGDAPLSDEPPLVYLVAPLLRFHRSFAQLARAIAPQIEMYRFDINEDWRAGVRVMRRVTLTNNWH
;
A
#
# COMPACT_ATOMS: atom_id res chain seq x y z
N MET A 1 -17.40 22.95 17.92
CA MET A 1 -18.33 22.91 16.73
C MET A 1 -17.55 23.31 15.49
N ILE A 2 -17.63 22.53 14.43
CA ILE A 2 -16.84 22.78 13.20
C ILE A 2 -17.34 24.07 12.52
N GLU A 3 -16.43 25.03 12.41
CA GLU A 3 -16.67 26.29 11.72
C GLU A 3 -16.51 26.11 10.21
N ARG A 4 -17.55 26.41 9.43
CA ARG A 4 -17.53 26.24 7.98
C ARG A 4 -16.93 27.47 7.29
N LEU A 5 -16.07 27.25 6.32
CA LEU A 5 -15.37 28.28 5.54
C LEU A 5 -16.22 28.68 4.34
N THR A 6 -17.16 29.62 4.53
CA THR A 6 -18.17 30.00 3.52
C THR A 6 -17.79 31.23 2.72
N ASP A 7 -17.08 32.19 3.31
CA ASP A 7 -16.70 33.45 2.68
C ASP A 7 -15.24 33.83 2.93
N GLU A 8 -14.76 34.86 2.24
CA GLU A 8 -13.34 35.23 2.19
C GLU A 8 -12.83 35.79 3.54
N ASP A 9 -13.66 36.49 4.29
CA ASP A 9 -13.27 37.09 5.56
C ASP A 9 -13.18 36.02 6.66
N ILE A 10 -14.12 35.05 6.67
CA ILE A 10 -14.06 33.87 7.53
C ILE A 10 -12.78 33.05 7.22
N ILE A 11 -12.45 32.89 5.93
CA ILE A 11 -11.25 32.15 5.51
C ILE A 11 -9.97 32.84 5.98
N LYS A 12 -9.87 34.18 5.88
CA LYS A 12 -8.72 34.94 6.35
C LYS A 12 -8.56 34.85 7.87
N THR A 13 -9.66 34.98 8.59
CA THR A 13 -9.69 34.85 10.05
C THR A 13 -9.29 33.45 10.50
N ALA A 14 -9.83 32.42 9.85
CA ALA A 14 -9.48 31.03 10.11
C ALA A 14 -7.99 30.76 9.83
N LEU A 15 -7.46 31.27 8.69
CA LEU A 15 -6.04 31.13 8.37
C LEU A 15 -5.14 31.75 9.44
N ALA A 16 -5.43 32.96 9.88
CA ALA A 16 -4.65 33.62 10.93
C ALA A 16 -4.62 32.80 12.23
N ARG A 17 -5.79 32.32 12.64
CA ARG A 17 -5.92 31.53 13.87
C ARG A 17 -5.30 30.16 13.78
N ILE A 18 -5.40 29.49 12.63
CA ILE A 18 -4.70 28.21 12.37
C ILE A 18 -3.19 28.42 12.35
N ALA A 19 -2.70 29.51 11.75
CA ALA A 19 -1.28 29.85 11.73
C ALA A 19 -0.73 30.06 13.15
N GLU A 20 -1.44 30.79 14.01
CA GLU A 20 -1.08 30.94 15.42
C GLU A 20 -0.97 29.59 16.14
N LEU A 21 -1.93 28.69 15.92
CA LEU A 21 -1.91 27.35 16.50
C LEU A 21 -0.71 26.53 16.00
N ILE A 22 -0.43 26.56 14.69
CA ILE A 22 0.69 25.87 14.10
C ILE A 22 2.01 26.42 14.62
N ASP A 23 2.09 27.73 14.83
CA ASP A 23 3.27 28.42 15.34
C ASP A 23 3.53 28.13 16.82
N ALA A 24 2.48 27.90 17.60
CA ALA A 24 2.59 27.56 19.02
C ALA A 24 3.24 26.18 19.26
N HIS A 25 3.30 25.32 18.25
CA HIS A 25 3.82 23.95 18.38
C HIS A 25 4.77 23.62 17.21
N GLY A 26 6.00 23.21 17.50
CA GLY A 26 7.05 22.93 16.50
C GLY A 26 6.82 21.66 15.68
N GLU A 27 6.09 20.67 16.24
CA GLU A 27 5.84 19.37 15.62
C GLU A 27 4.41 18.91 15.85
N TRP A 28 3.83 18.32 14.81
CA TRP A 28 2.44 17.88 14.76
C TRP A 28 2.33 16.43 14.29
N LEU A 29 1.39 15.68 14.85
CA LEU A 29 0.97 14.40 14.31
C LEU A 29 -0.21 14.63 13.36
N TYR A 30 0.00 14.38 12.08
CA TYR A 30 -1.03 14.37 11.06
C TYR A 30 -1.66 12.99 10.98
N ALA A 31 -2.97 12.91 11.14
CA ALA A 31 -3.74 11.70 10.94
C ALA A 31 -4.90 11.97 9.96
N GLN A 32 -5.09 11.05 9.03
CA GLN A 32 -6.21 11.05 8.09
C GLN A 32 -7.08 9.84 8.40
N GLY A 33 -8.20 10.05 9.08
CA GLY A 33 -9.01 8.93 9.57
C GLY A 33 -8.17 8.03 10.47
N ALA A 34 -8.22 6.73 10.25
CA ALA A 34 -7.42 5.78 11.01
C ALA A 34 -6.20 5.25 10.27
N SER A 35 -5.84 5.80 9.13
CA SER A 35 -4.52 5.60 8.53
C SER A 35 -3.48 6.20 9.47
N GLY A 36 -2.38 5.50 9.71
CA GLY A 36 -1.38 5.87 10.71
C GLY A 36 -0.98 7.34 10.69
N SER A 37 -0.58 7.86 11.84
CA SER A 37 -0.14 9.24 11.96
C SER A 37 1.27 9.44 11.40
N VAL A 38 1.46 10.57 10.70
CA VAL A 38 2.76 11.03 10.21
C VAL A 38 3.18 12.21 11.07
N CYS A 39 4.43 12.22 11.54
CA CYS A 39 4.97 13.38 12.25
C CYS A 39 5.37 14.43 11.20
N LEU A 40 4.79 15.63 11.33
CA LEU A 40 5.09 16.78 10.49
C LEU A 40 5.77 17.85 11.34
N ARG A 41 6.85 18.39 10.84
CA ARG A 41 7.41 19.66 11.36
C ARG A 41 6.61 20.81 10.78
N LYS A 42 6.62 21.95 11.47
CA LYS A 42 6.00 23.18 10.96
C LYS A 42 6.43 23.50 9.52
N SER A 43 7.70 23.27 9.18
CA SER A 43 8.24 23.49 7.82
C SER A 43 7.75 22.52 6.76
N GLU A 44 7.12 21.42 7.16
CA GLU A 44 6.62 20.36 6.27
C GLU A 44 5.12 20.47 6.00
N CYS A 45 4.45 21.45 6.62
CA CYS A 45 3.03 21.74 6.37
C CYS A 45 2.85 23.24 6.07
N ASP A 46 1.90 23.52 5.20
CA ASP A 46 1.60 24.89 4.77
C ASP A 46 0.08 25.07 4.63
N PHE A 47 -0.42 26.21 5.13
CA PHE A 47 -1.79 26.65 4.94
C PHE A 47 -1.79 27.89 4.06
N ARG A 48 -2.50 27.85 2.94
CA ARG A 48 -2.53 28.93 1.96
C ARG A 48 -3.91 29.15 1.41
N VAL A 49 -4.28 30.42 1.23
CA VAL A 49 -5.48 30.79 0.50
C VAL A 49 -5.16 30.92 -0.99
N SER A 50 -5.90 30.19 -1.82
CA SER A 50 -5.83 30.27 -3.28
C SER A 50 -7.25 30.15 -3.84
N HIS A 51 -7.60 31.02 -4.81
CA HIS A 51 -8.92 31.04 -5.44
C HIS A 51 -10.06 31.09 -4.42
N ARG A 52 -9.94 31.95 -3.41
CA ARG A 52 -10.91 32.12 -2.31
C ARG A 52 -11.20 30.83 -1.53
N ARG A 53 -10.20 29.98 -1.39
CA ARG A 53 -10.32 28.70 -0.68
C ARG A 53 -9.07 28.45 0.16
N LEU A 54 -9.26 27.93 1.36
CA LEU A 54 -8.14 27.51 2.21
C LEU A 54 -7.65 26.13 1.75
N HIS A 55 -6.35 26.03 1.54
CA HIS A 55 -5.67 24.80 1.22
C HIS A 55 -4.68 24.45 2.33
N PHE A 56 -4.65 23.18 2.68
CA PHE A 56 -3.63 22.59 3.52
C PHE A 56 -2.76 21.67 2.67
N SER A 57 -1.46 21.83 2.73
CA SER A 57 -0.49 20.97 2.06
C SER A 57 0.52 20.44 3.05
N CYS A 58 0.84 19.16 2.94
CA CYS A 58 1.87 18.52 3.75
C CYS A 58 2.62 17.45 2.97
N TRP A 59 3.86 17.19 3.39
CA TRP A 59 4.67 16.11 2.87
C TRP A 59 4.46 14.85 3.72
N THR A 60 4.01 13.79 3.08
CA THR A 60 3.86 12.47 3.71
C THR A 60 4.80 11.48 3.02
N HIS A 61 4.94 10.27 3.57
CA HIS A 61 5.67 9.18 2.91
C HIS A 61 5.12 8.81 1.52
N GLN A 62 3.91 9.26 1.19
CA GLN A 62 3.27 9.09 -0.13
C GLN A 62 3.49 10.30 -1.06
N GLY A 63 4.29 11.28 -0.64
CA GLY A 63 4.54 12.52 -1.37
C GLY A 63 3.72 13.71 -0.87
N LEU A 64 3.71 14.79 -1.66
CA LEU A 64 2.94 16.01 -1.38
C LEU A 64 1.45 15.73 -1.46
N VAL A 65 0.76 15.98 -0.37
CA VAL A 65 -0.70 15.90 -0.28
C VAL A 65 -1.27 17.30 -0.15
N ILE A 66 -2.26 17.65 -0.96
CA ILE A 66 -2.95 18.94 -0.93
C ILE A 66 -4.44 18.69 -0.70
N TRP A 67 -4.98 19.34 0.33
CA TRP A 67 -6.38 19.32 0.68
C TRP A 67 -6.98 20.70 0.61
N ARG A 68 -8.18 20.80 0.08
CA ARG A 68 -9.04 21.96 0.26
C ARG A 68 -9.77 21.80 1.60
N ILE A 69 -9.68 22.80 2.46
CA ILE A 69 -10.34 22.81 3.77
C ILE A 69 -11.72 23.46 3.62
N ASN A 70 -12.74 22.77 4.09
CA ASN A 70 -14.13 23.19 4.03
C ASN A 70 -14.67 23.65 5.41
N GLY A 71 -14.00 23.20 6.49
CA GLY A 71 -14.31 23.57 7.86
C GLY A 71 -13.18 23.18 8.80
N TRP A 72 -13.13 23.82 9.96
CA TRP A 72 -12.10 23.58 10.97
C TRP A 72 -12.64 23.74 12.39
N GLU A 73 -11.95 23.13 13.35
CA GLU A 73 -12.25 23.23 14.78
C GLU A 73 -10.99 22.99 15.59
N TRP A 74 -10.74 23.85 16.58
CA TRP A 74 -9.75 23.58 17.61
C TRP A 74 -10.43 23.08 18.88
N THR A 75 -10.09 21.87 19.30
CA THR A 75 -10.70 21.22 20.49
C THR A 75 -9.93 21.47 21.79
N GLY A 76 -8.88 22.31 21.76
CA GLY A 76 -7.94 22.47 22.86
C GLY A 76 -6.76 21.47 22.81
N GLU A 77 -6.94 20.32 22.20
CA GLU A 77 -5.93 19.26 22.10
C GLU A 77 -5.54 18.93 20.66
N LYS A 78 -6.42 19.17 19.71
CA LYS A 78 -6.19 18.87 18.30
C LYS A 78 -6.92 19.83 17.38
N LEU A 79 -6.33 20.07 16.22
CA LEU A 79 -6.93 20.78 15.11
C LEU A 79 -7.63 19.78 14.18
N LEU A 80 -8.95 19.89 14.07
CA LEU A 80 -9.78 19.10 13.18
C LEU A 80 -10.03 19.88 11.90
N LEU A 81 -9.85 19.26 10.75
CA LEU A 81 -10.09 19.86 9.45
C LEU A 81 -11.06 18.97 8.65
N GLU A 82 -12.17 19.54 8.22
CA GLU A 82 -12.98 18.92 7.17
C GLU A 82 -12.38 19.27 5.82
N ALA A 83 -11.94 18.26 5.09
CA ALA A 83 -11.15 18.45 3.89
C ALA A 83 -11.77 17.72 2.69
N SER A 84 -11.49 18.24 1.50
CA SER A 84 -11.84 17.58 0.24
C SER A 84 -10.75 17.75 -0.80
N ARG A 85 -10.67 16.80 -1.73
CA ARG A 85 -9.80 16.87 -2.91
C ARG A 85 -10.50 16.31 -4.14
N ARG A 86 -9.85 16.41 -5.32
CA ARG A 86 -10.42 15.93 -6.59
C ARG A 86 -11.82 16.49 -6.88
N MET A 87 -11.95 17.82 -6.83
CA MET A 87 -13.20 18.53 -7.04
C MET A 87 -14.33 18.12 -6.08
N GLY A 88 -13.99 17.66 -4.87
CA GLY A 88 -14.96 17.30 -3.85
C GLY A 88 -15.43 15.84 -3.87
N SER A 89 -14.96 15.02 -4.82
CA SER A 89 -15.28 13.59 -4.88
C SER A 89 -14.64 12.79 -3.75
N GLU A 90 -13.56 13.28 -3.19
CA GLU A 90 -12.89 12.67 -2.05
C GLU A 90 -12.98 13.61 -0.85
N LYS A 91 -13.64 13.16 0.21
CA LYS A 91 -13.79 13.88 1.48
C LYS A 91 -13.02 13.17 2.56
N ALA A 92 -12.38 13.92 3.44
CA ALA A 92 -11.66 13.37 4.59
C ALA A 92 -11.77 14.29 5.80
N ARG A 93 -11.68 13.72 6.98
CA ARG A 93 -11.47 14.41 8.23
C ARG A 93 -10.00 14.24 8.62
N LEU A 94 -9.28 15.36 8.69
CA LEU A 94 -7.87 15.38 9.03
C LEU A 94 -7.73 15.85 10.47
N GLU A 95 -6.77 15.27 11.18
CA GLU A 95 -6.44 15.64 12.54
C GLU A 95 -4.95 16.04 12.62
N LEU A 96 -4.68 17.22 13.14
CA LEU A 96 -3.35 17.69 13.49
C LEU A 96 -3.28 17.79 15.02
N ILE A 97 -2.42 16.97 15.64
CA ILE A 97 -2.29 16.83 17.09
C ILE A 97 -0.90 17.31 17.48
N PRO A 98 -0.75 18.29 18.38
CA PRO A 98 0.56 18.68 18.88
C PRO A 98 1.33 17.48 19.45
N ARG A 99 2.59 17.32 19.09
CA ARG A 99 3.39 16.14 19.51
C ARG A 99 3.47 15.98 21.03
N ALA A 100 3.43 17.06 21.77
CA ALA A 100 3.41 17.02 23.24
C ALA A 100 2.20 16.27 23.82
N SER A 101 1.05 16.28 23.09
CA SER A 101 -0.18 15.56 23.48
C SER A 101 -0.34 14.20 22.81
N ALA A 102 0.62 13.78 21.96
CA ALA A 102 0.56 12.52 21.23
C ALA A 102 0.43 11.28 22.13
N ARG A 103 0.93 11.35 23.35
CA ARG A 103 0.83 10.29 24.33
C ARG A 103 -0.61 10.12 24.83
N ALA A 104 -1.30 11.21 25.06
CA ALA A 104 -2.72 11.21 25.43
C ALA A 104 -3.59 10.76 24.24
N ALA A 105 -3.29 11.22 23.03
CA ALA A 105 -3.99 10.79 21.83
C ALA A 105 -3.80 9.30 21.52
N ALA A 106 -2.59 8.77 21.70
CA ALA A 106 -2.31 7.34 21.53
C ALA A 106 -3.05 6.49 22.57
N ALA A 107 -3.18 6.96 23.80
CA ALA A 107 -3.96 6.29 24.84
C ALA A 107 -5.45 6.29 24.48
N ALA A 108 -6.02 7.42 24.07
CA ALA A 108 -7.43 7.53 23.68
C ALA A 108 -7.75 6.65 22.44
N ILE A 109 -6.85 6.58 21.46
CA ILE A 109 -6.98 5.67 20.30
C ILE A 109 -6.99 4.21 20.76
N ASN A 110 -6.13 3.84 21.68
CA ASN A 110 -6.07 2.48 22.19
C ASN A 110 -7.30 2.10 23.00
N ASP A 111 -7.83 3.01 23.80
CA ASP A 111 -9.06 2.80 24.56
C ASP A 111 -10.27 2.69 23.64
N SER A 112 -10.38 3.55 22.63
CA SER A 112 -11.41 3.44 21.59
C SER A 112 -11.34 2.10 20.84
N ARG A 113 -10.14 1.59 20.52
CA ARG A 113 -9.98 0.27 19.89
C ARG A 113 -10.42 -0.88 20.81
N ARG A 114 -10.14 -0.79 22.09
CA ARG A 114 -10.60 -1.79 23.07
C ARG A 114 -12.11 -1.80 23.19
N GLU A 115 -12.72 -0.62 23.31
CA GLU A 115 -14.17 -0.47 23.35
C GLU A 115 -14.84 -1.06 22.11
N ARG A 116 -14.35 -0.71 20.92
CA ARG A 116 -14.83 -1.30 19.66
C ARG A 116 -14.62 -2.83 19.62
N CYS A 117 -13.53 -3.35 20.16
CA CYS A 117 -13.29 -4.78 20.25
C CYS A 117 -14.34 -5.48 21.14
N TYR A 118 -14.69 -4.89 22.28
CA TYR A 118 -15.74 -5.44 23.15
C TYR A 118 -17.13 -5.32 22.53
N ARG A 119 -17.44 -4.20 21.89
CA ARG A 119 -18.70 -4.02 21.16
C ARG A 119 -18.84 -5.06 20.04
N LEU A 120 -17.79 -5.28 19.27
CA LEU A 120 -17.76 -6.33 18.25
C LEU A 120 -17.93 -7.74 18.83
N ALA A 121 -17.33 -8.00 19.99
CA ALA A 121 -17.50 -9.28 20.68
C ALA A 121 -18.96 -9.53 21.07
N ASN A 122 -19.64 -8.50 21.55
CA ASN A 122 -21.07 -8.58 21.91
C ASN A 122 -21.94 -8.77 20.68
N LEU A 123 -21.67 -8.03 19.58
CA LEU A 123 -22.40 -8.19 18.32
C LEU A 123 -22.23 -9.60 17.73
N ALA A 124 -20.99 -10.09 17.69
CA ALA A 124 -20.71 -11.44 17.20
C ALA A 124 -21.35 -12.53 18.07
N CYS A 125 -21.41 -12.30 19.38
CA CYS A 125 -22.09 -13.18 20.33
C CYS A 125 -23.63 -13.17 20.10
N ALA A 126 -24.22 -12.01 19.87
CA ALA A 126 -25.63 -11.85 19.60
C ALA A 126 -26.04 -12.48 18.24
N ALA A 127 -25.19 -12.37 17.22
CA ALA A 127 -25.40 -12.97 15.91
C ALA A 127 -25.39 -14.52 15.94
N LEU A 128 -24.86 -15.13 16.99
CA LEU A 128 -24.81 -16.58 17.17
C LEU A 128 -25.55 -16.99 18.43
N ARG A 129 -26.81 -17.37 18.29
CA ARG A 129 -27.68 -17.74 19.42
C ARG A 129 -27.05 -18.82 20.30
N GLY A 130 -26.90 -18.53 21.58
CA GLY A 130 -26.31 -19.45 22.56
C GLY A 130 -24.77 -19.43 22.63
N ALA A 131 -24.11 -18.56 21.89
CA ALA A 131 -22.67 -18.36 22.03
C ALA A 131 -22.31 -17.56 23.28
N LYS A 132 -21.08 -17.75 23.76
CA LYS A 132 -20.48 -16.95 24.84
C LYS A 132 -19.09 -16.50 24.40
N VAL A 133 -18.73 -15.28 24.76
CA VAL A 133 -17.37 -14.77 24.54
C VAL A 133 -16.43 -15.49 25.51
N GLU A 134 -15.50 -16.27 24.98
CA GLU A 134 -14.44 -16.93 25.75
C GLU A 134 -13.24 -16.00 25.94
N ARG A 135 -12.92 -15.23 24.90
CA ARG A 135 -11.80 -14.29 24.90
C ARG A 135 -12.05 -13.17 23.89
N ALA A 136 -11.74 -11.94 24.30
CA ALA A 136 -11.65 -10.79 23.40
C ALA A 136 -10.32 -10.07 23.64
N SER A 137 -9.59 -9.78 22.59
CA SER A 137 -8.29 -9.10 22.65
C SER A 137 -7.99 -8.40 21.33
N LEU A 138 -7.09 -7.42 21.38
CA LEU A 138 -6.53 -6.83 20.15
C LEU A 138 -5.34 -7.65 19.66
N SER A 139 -5.08 -7.58 18.37
CA SER A 139 -3.84 -8.13 17.79
C SER A 139 -2.61 -7.45 18.38
N ALA A 140 -1.42 -8.03 18.23
CA ALA A 140 -0.18 -7.34 18.60
C ALA A 140 0.08 -6.17 17.64
N GLY A 141 0.48 -5.03 18.18
CA GLY A 141 0.94 -3.88 17.39
C GLY A 141 2.37 -4.05 16.88
N ALA A 142 2.89 -3.00 16.25
CA ALA A 142 4.26 -2.99 15.71
C ALA A 142 5.32 -3.04 16.83
N ARG A 143 5.02 -2.52 18.02
CA ARG A 143 5.87 -2.61 19.21
C ARG A 143 5.27 -3.59 20.21
N SER A 144 6.11 -4.28 20.97
CA SER A 144 5.72 -5.38 21.87
C SER A 144 4.61 -5.03 22.87
N ASN A 145 4.46 -3.77 23.26
CA ASN A 145 3.46 -3.32 24.24
C ASN A 145 2.34 -2.47 23.64
N GLN A 146 2.23 -2.36 22.31
CA GLN A 146 1.16 -1.63 21.67
C GLN A 146 0.06 -2.58 21.21
N PRO A 147 -1.23 -2.28 21.54
CA PRO A 147 -2.34 -3.01 20.94
C PRO A 147 -2.41 -2.75 19.44
N GLY A 148 -2.66 -3.81 18.68
CA GLY A 148 -2.80 -3.72 17.24
C GLY A 148 -4.17 -3.17 16.81
N ARG A 149 -4.41 -3.24 15.51
CA ARG A 149 -5.59 -2.63 14.86
C ARG A 149 -6.76 -3.59 14.71
N TYR A 150 -6.58 -4.88 15.00
CA TYR A 150 -7.57 -5.91 14.71
C TYR A 150 -8.06 -6.56 16.00
N ALA A 151 -9.37 -6.72 16.13
CA ALA A 151 -9.96 -7.54 17.17
C ALA A 151 -9.69 -9.01 16.90
N ARG A 152 -9.48 -9.77 17.96
CA ARG A 152 -9.33 -11.22 17.99
C ARG A 152 -10.23 -11.76 19.09
N ILE A 153 -11.35 -12.33 18.69
CA ILE A 153 -12.39 -12.81 19.59
C ILE A 153 -12.54 -14.30 19.40
N LEU A 154 -12.68 -15.02 20.49
CA LEU A 154 -12.99 -16.45 20.49
C LEU A 154 -14.36 -16.63 21.12
N LEU A 155 -15.30 -17.15 20.35
CA LEU A 155 -16.63 -17.50 20.79
C LEU A 155 -16.70 -19.01 21.05
N ARG A 156 -17.40 -19.41 22.13
CA ARG A 156 -17.74 -20.79 22.44
C ARG A 156 -19.24 -20.98 22.24
N HIS A 157 -19.62 -21.87 21.36
CA HIS A 157 -21.01 -22.25 21.11
C HIS A 157 -21.44 -23.42 22.01
N LEU A 158 -22.75 -23.64 22.13
CA LEU A 158 -23.35 -24.70 22.99
C LEU A 158 -22.82 -26.10 22.65
N ASN A 159 -22.53 -26.38 21.39
CA ASN A 159 -21.99 -27.66 20.90
C ASN A 159 -20.48 -27.86 21.19
N ARG A 160 -19.90 -27.08 22.08
CA ARG A 160 -18.45 -27.06 22.36
C ARG A 160 -17.61 -26.69 21.13
N GLU A 161 -18.21 -26.14 20.10
CA GLU A 161 -17.47 -25.58 18.97
C GLU A 161 -16.95 -24.19 19.32
N ARG A 162 -15.77 -23.87 18.79
CA ARG A 162 -15.19 -22.54 18.89
C ARG A 162 -15.21 -21.87 17.52
N ILE A 163 -15.56 -20.59 17.51
CA ILE A 163 -15.51 -19.72 16.33
C ILE A 163 -14.52 -18.62 16.59
N ALA A 164 -13.54 -18.48 15.70
CA ALA A 164 -12.62 -17.36 15.71
C ALA A 164 -13.27 -16.18 14.98
N VAL A 165 -13.27 -15.00 15.58
CA VAL A 165 -13.77 -13.76 14.95
C VAL A 165 -12.62 -12.77 14.91
N ALA A 166 -12.24 -12.36 13.70
CA ALA A 166 -11.29 -11.27 13.47
C ALA A 166 -12.05 -10.05 12.95
N GLY A 167 -11.79 -8.87 13.50
CA GLY A 167 -12.49 -7.64 13.09
C GLY A 167 -11.57 -6.45 12.95
N MET A 168 -11.87 -5.57 12.01
CA MET A 168 -11.23 -4.27 11.86
C MET A 168 -11.83 -3.30 12.86
N VAL A 169 -11.08 -2.88 13.87
CA VAL A 169 -11.56 -1.97 14.94
C VAL A 169 -10.91 -0.58 14.89
N ALA A 170 -9.97 -0.41 14.00
CA ALA A 170 -9.44 0.91 13.67
C ALA A 170 -9.90 1.21 12.25
N GLY A 171 -10.50 2.38 12.03
CA GLY A 171 -10.82 2.80 10.68
C GLY A 171 -9.57 2.66 9.82
N ALA A 172 -9.63 1.89 8.77
CA ALA A 172 -8.51 1.52 7.92
C ALA A 172 -8.53 2.34 6.63
N GLY A 173 -7.38 2.58 6.04
CA GLY A 173 -7.30 2.98 4.63
C GLY A 173 -7.53 1.76 3.74
N SER A 174 -7.94 1.98 2.52
CA SER A 174 -8.24 0.92 1.53
C SER A 174 -7.12 -0.12 1.32
N HIS A 175 -5.92 0.16 1.78
CA HIS A 175 -4.75 -0.73 1.68
C HIS A 175 -4.61 -1.73 2.84
N ASP A 176 -5.44 -1.63 3.85
CA ASP A 176 -5.29 -2.44 5.06
C ASP A 176 -6.06 -3.78 5.00
N THR A 177 -6.80 -4.06 3.92
CA THR A 177 -7.55 -5.32 3.75
C THR A 177 -6.62 -6.53 3.65
N ASP A 178 -5.51 -6.43 2.91
CA ASP A 178 -4.53 -7.50 2.77
C ASP A 178 -3.79 -7.75 4.09
N ALA A 179 -3.43 -6.69 4.80
CA ALA A 179 -2.82 -6.77 6.12
C ALA A 179 -3.76 -7.39 7.16
N PHE A 180 -5.04 -7.03 7.10
CA PHE A 180 -6.08 -7.61 7.94
C PHE A 180 -6.25 -9.09 7.66
N LEU A 181 -6.46 -9.46 6.39
CA LEU A 181 -6.66 -10.85 6.00
C LEU A 181 -5.44 -11.72 6.33
N SER A 182 -4.22 -11.25 6.02
CA SER A 182 -2.98 -11.93 6.40
C SER A 182 -2.90 -12.18 7.90
N SER A 183 -3.22 -11.15 8.71
CA SER A 183 -3.21 -11.25 10.17
C SER A 183 -4.27 -12.23 10.69
N ALA A 184 -5.47 -12.22 10.11
CA ALA A 184 -6.57 -13.09 10.48
C ALA A 184 -6.29 -14.55 10.12
N LEU A 185 -5.81 -14.82 8.91
CA LEU A 185 -5.44 -16.18 8.45
C LEU A 185 -4.31 -16.77 9.29
N ILE A 186 -3.23 -16.04 9.52
CA ILE A 186 -2.12 -16.49 10.35
C ILE A 186 -2.60 -16.81 11.78
N TRP A 187 -3.45 -15.96 12.34
CA TRP A 187 -3.99 -16.20 13.67
C TRP A 187 -4.90 -17.43 13.71
N PHE A 188 -5.80 -17.57 12.74
CA PHE A 188 -6.71 -18.71 12.63
C PHE A 188 -5.96 -20.04 12.46
N MET A 189 -4.98 -20.09 11.56
CA MET A 189 -4.17 -21.30 11.35
C MET A 189 -3.42 -21.70 12.61
N ARG A 190 -2.81 -20.74 13.32
CA ARG A 190 -2.15 -21.00 14.62
C ARG A 190 -3.11 -21.48 15.70
N LEU A 191 -4.34 -20.97 15.72
CA LEU A 191 -5.36 -21.45 16.65
C LEU A 191 -5.75 -22.90 16.35
N ARG A 192 -5.90 -23.25 15.08
CA ARG A 192 -6.19 -24.64 14.65
C ARG A 192 -5.06 -25.61 15.02
N GLU A 193 -3.82 -25.24 14.78
CA GLU A 193 -2.63 -26.02 15.15
C GLU A 193 -2.57 -26.28 16.67
N ARG A 194 -2.86 -25.28 17.48
CA ARG A 194 -2.85 -25.39 18.94
C ARG A 194 -4.07 -26.13 19.50
N SER A 195 -5.16 -26.19 18.76
CA SER A 195 -6.42 -26.84 19.16
C SER A 195 -6.52 -28.26 18.58
N ALA A 196 -5.47 -29.05 18.67
CA ALA A 196 -5.44 -30.44 18.23
C ALA A 196 -6.41 -31.35 19.00
N ARG A 197 -6.96 -30.88 20.15
CA ARG A 197 -7.96 -31.57 20.98
C ARG A 197 -9.23 -30.73 21.09
N PRO A 198 -10.42 -31.37 21.26
CA PRO A 198 -11.66 -30.64 21.47
C PRO A 198 -11.58 -29.64 22.65
N PRO A 199 -12.24 -28.48 22.54
CA PRO A 199 -13.11 -28.02 21.45
C PRO A 199 -12.31 -27.48 20.25
N TYR A 200 -12.67 -27.95 19.04
CA TYR A 200 -12.00 -27.54 17.81
C TYR A 200 -12.46 -26.15 17.34
N ILE A 201 -11.55 -25.42 16.71
CA ILE A 201 -11.88 -24.16 16.03
C ILE A 201 -12.14 -24.47 14.57
N ARG A 202 -13.40 -24.39 14.17
CA ARG A 202 -13.83 -24.83 12.81
C ARG A 202 -14.10 -23.67 11.88
N LYS A 203 -14.49 -22.49 12.38
CA LYS A 203 -14.93 -21.35 11.57
C LYS A 203 -14.13 -20.10 11.92
N LEU A 204 -13.91 -19.28 10.91
CA LEU A 204 -13.36 -17.94 11.02
C LEU A 204 -14.42 -16.94 10.51
N TRP A 205 -14.82 -16.01 11.35
CA TRP A 205 -15.59 -14.85 10.95
C TRP A 205 -14.67 -13.68 10.75
N LEU A 206 -14.78 -13.03 9.59
CA LEU A 206 -14.09 -11.79 9.26
C LEU A 206 -15.11 -10.67 9.29
N VAL A 207 -14.90 -9.68 10.14
CA VAL A 207 -15.82 -8.55 10.30
C VAL A 207 -15.14 -7.27 9.87
N VAL A 208 -15.73 -6.59 8.89
CA VAL A 208 -15.23 -5.35 8.32
C VAL A 208 -16.36 -4.36 8.12
N GLU A 209 -16.04 -3.08 8.09
CA GLU A 209 -16.98 -2.01 7.71
C GLU A 209 -17.35 -2.14 6.23
N LYS A 210 -18.48 -1.56 5.83
CA LYS A 210 -19.06 -1.65 4.48
C LYS A 210 -18.08 -1.34 3.37
N ASP A 211 -17.27 -0.29 3.53
CA ASP A 211 -16.32 0.17 2.51
C ASP A 211 -15.21 -0.84 2.16
N TYR A 212 -14.99 -1.83 3.02
CA TYR A 212 -13.94 -2.86 2.85
C TYR A 212 -14.50 -4.22 2.46
N ALA A 213 -15.81 -4.41 2.56
CA ALA A 213 -16.44 -5.72 2.41
C ALA A 213 -16.27 -6.29 1.00
N GLU A 214 -16.48 -5.46 -0.03
CA GLU A 214 -16.35 -5.89 -1.43
C GLU A 214 -14.89 -6.23 -1.78
N ALA A 215 -13.94 -5.39 -1.42
CA ALA A 215 -12.52 -5.63 -1.69
C ALA A 215 -12.03 -6.92 -0.99
N LEU A 216 -12.46 -7.13 0.26
CA LEU A 216 -12.11 -8.34 1.00
C LEU A 216 -12.79 -9.58 0.41
N ALA A 217 -14.06 -9.49 -0.02
CA ALA A 217 -14.76 -10.58 -0.68
C ALA A 217 -14.04 -11.05 -1.95
N GLN A 218 -13.55 -10.10 -2.77
CA GLN A 218 -12.76 -10.41 -3.96
C GLN A 218 -11.41 -11.08 -3.61
N THR A 219 -10.75 -10.65 -2.54
CA THR A 219 -9.50 -11.28 -2.09
C THR A 219 -9.76 -12.69 -1.53
N LEU A 220 -10.88 -12.91 -0.85
CA LEU A 220 -11.26 -14.25 -0.36
C LEU A 220 -11.45 -15.25 -1.49
N ALA A 221 -11.92 -14.83 -2.66
CA ALA A 221 -12.06 -15.69 -3.84
C ALA A 221 -10.71 -16.29 -4.31
N LEU A 222 -9.58 -15.67 -3.94
CA LEU A 222 -8.24 -16.14 -4.27
C LEU A 222 -7.73 -17.26 -3.34
N LEU A 223 -8.47 -17.56 -2.29
CA LEU A 223 -8.12 -18.62 -1.35
C LEU A 223 -8.61 -19.99 -1.83
N ARG A 224 -7.98 -21.03 -1.33
CA ARG A 224 -8.41 -22.42 -1.54
C ARG A 224 -9.85 -22.63 -1.06
N GLU A 225 -10.57 -23.47 -1.76
CA GLU A 225 -11.97 -23.75 -1.51
C GLU A 225 -12.23 -24.26 -0.08
N ASP A 226 -11.41 -25.22 0.40
CA ASP A 226 -11.52 -25.77 1.76
C ASP A 226 -11.37 -24.71 2.85
N LEU A 227 -10.57 -23.69 2.58
CA LEU A 227 -10.39 -22.56 3.50
C LEU A 227 -11.55 -21.56 3.39
N ARG A 228 -12.03 -21.29 2.17
CA ARG A 228 -13.19 -20.40 1.95
C ARG A 228 -14.45 -20.90 2.64
N HIS A 229 -14.72 -22.20 2.61
CA HIS A 229 -15.89 -22.82 3.25
C HIS A 229 -15.91 -22.66 4.78
N VAL A 230 -14.78 -22.47 5.43
CA VAL A 230 -14.72 -22.23 6.88
C VAL A 230 -14.68 -20.74 7.24
N ILE A 231 -14.59 -19.84 6.25
CA ILE A 231 -14.58 -18.40 6.44
C ILE A 231 -15.96 -17.82 6.15
N THR A 232 -16.45 -16.97 7.06
CA THR A 232 -17.66 -16.17 6.85
C THR A 232 -17.28 -14.71 6.89
N LEU A 233 -17.56 -13.98 5.82
CA LEU A 233 -17.40 -12.53 5.78
C LEU A 233 -18.67 -11.85 6.28
N LEU A 234 -18.53 -10.97 7.23
CA LEU A 234 -19.60 -10.19 7.83
C LEU A 234 -19.29 -8.69 7.66
N GLN A 235 -20.27 -7.98 7.19
CA GLN A 235 -20.24 -6.52 7.08
C GLN A 235 -20.86 -5.91 8.33
N LEU A 236 -20.19 -4.92 8.88
CA LEU A 236 -20.68 -4.11 9.99
C LEU A 236 -21.35 -2.85 9.40
N ASP A 237 -22.51 -2.52 9.93
CA ASP A 237 -23.19 -1.27 9.61
C ASP A 237 -22.45 -0.04 10.16
N ASP A 238 -22.79 1.15 9.65
CA ASP A 238 -22.12 2.40 10.02
C ASP A 238 -22.31 2.76 11.51
N GLU A 239 -23.40 2.30 12.12
CA GLU A 239 -23.74 2.54 13.53
C GLU A 239 -23.17 1.47 14.48
N TRP A 240 -22.51 0.46 13.94
CA TRP A 240 -21.98 -0.69 14.73
C TRP A 240 -23.05 -1.43 15.53
N GLN A 241 -24.19 -1.70 14.91
CA GLN A 241 -25.33 -2.36 15.56
C GLN A 241 -25.65 -3.73 15.00
N GLU A 242 -25.33 -3.97 13.70
CA GLU A 242 -25.70 -5.18 13.02
C GLU A 242 -24.55 -5.78 12.22
N LEU A 243 -24.54 -7.12 12.12
CA LEU A 243 -23.61 -7.89 11.30
C LEU A 243 -24.40 -8.57 10.17
N THR A 244 -24.12 -8.19 8.94
CA THR A 244 -24.78 -8.77 7.75
C THR A 244 -23.79 -9.66 6.99
N PRO A 245 -24.17 -10.92 6.65
CA PRO A 245 -23.32 -11.79 5.83
C PRO A 245 -23.10 -11.21 4.43
N VAL A 246 -21.85 -11.26 3.98
CA VAL A 246 -21.45 -10.87 2.62
C VAL A 246 -20.99 -12.10 1.88
N ARG A 247 -21.56 -12.33 0.70
CA ARG A 247 -21.14 -13.43 -0.17
C ARG A 247 -19.79 -13.11 -0.79
N SER A 248 -18.84 -14.02 -0.66
CA SER A 248 -17.62 -13.99 -1.46
C SER A 248 -17.90 -14.59 -2.83
N PRO A 249 -17.46 -13.97 -3.93
CA PRO A 249 -17.62 -14.56 -5.26
C PRO A 249 -16.75 -15.81 -5.41
N GLU A 250 -17.11 -16.67 -6.35
CA GLU A 250 -16.22 -17.72 -6.83
C GLU A 250 -15.11 -17.10 -7.69
N LEU A 251 -14.00 -17.83 -7.84
CA LEU A 251 -12.87 -17.32 -8.63
C LEU A 251 -13.29 -16.99 -10.07
N GLU A 252 -14.14 -17.80 -10.65
CA GLU A 252 -14.66 -17.65 -12.01
C GLU A 252 -15.59 -16.45 -12.17
N GLU A 253 -16.31 -16.07 -11.12
CA GLU A 253 -17.21 -14.91 -11.13
C GLU A 253 -16.43 -13.58 -11.20
N LEU A 254 -15.17 -13.57 -10.72
CA LEU A 254 -14.31 -12.39 -10.82
C LEU A 254 -14.05 -11.98 -12.26
N TRP A 255 -14.08 -12.92 -13.20
CA TRP A 255 -13.81 -12.68 -14.62
C TRP A 255 -14.95 -11.97 -15.35
N ALA A 256 -16.18 -12.07 -14.83
CA ALA A 256 -17.34 -11.39 -15.38
C ALA A 256 -17.34 -9.88 -15.05
N GLN A 257 -16.55 -9.46 -14.07
CA GLN A 257 -16.43 -8.05 -13.72
C GLN A 257 -15.79 -7.27 -14.87
N GLN A 258 -16.47 -6.23 -15.34
CA GLN A 258 -15.87 -5.34 -16.32
C GLN A 258 -14.72 -4.55 -15.63
N PRO A 259 -13.48 -4.66 -16.13
CA PRO A 259 -12.39 -3.93 -15.54
C PRO A 259 -12.61 -2.44 -15.77
N GLU A 260 -12.20 -1.64 -14.79
CA GLU A 260 -12.10 -0.20 -14.96
C GLU A 260 -11.25 0.13 -16.22
N ARG A 261 -11.42 1.35 -16.74
CA ARG A 261 -10.77 1.78 -17.98
C ARG A 261 -9.25 1.57 -17.90
N PHE A 262 -8.75 0.67 -18.75
CA PHE A 262 -7.33 0.38 -18.88
C PHE A 262 -6.54 1.60 -19.30
N ARG A 263 -5.50 1.95 -18.55
CA ARG A 263 -4.58 3.01 -18.91
C ARG A 263 -3.37 2.47 -19.63
N ARG A 264 -3.21 2.91 -20.86
CA ARG A 264 -1.98 2.66 -21.60
C ARG A 264 -0.83 3.43 -20.95
N PRO A 265 0.35 2.79 -20.77
CA PRO A 265 1.55 3.52 -20.40
C PRO A 265 1.82 4.69 -21.35
N PRO A 266 2.46 5.78 -20.88
CA PRO A 266 2.85 6.88 -21.74
C PRO A 266 3.73 6.39 -22.89
N ARG A 267 3.67 7.08 -24.04
CA ARG A 267 4.49 6.78 -25.21
C ARG A 267 5.98 6.92 -24.91
N ASP A 268 6.82 6.26 -25.75
CA ASP A 268 8.28 6.19 -25.60
C ASP A 268 9.06 7.48 -25.95
N PHE A 269 8.42 8.63 -25.82
CA PHE A 269 9.11 9.90 -26.01
C PHE A 269 9.79 10.32 -24.70
N MET A 270 11.09 10.61 -24.77
CA MET A 270 11.88 11.15 -23.66
C MET A 270 12.20 12.61 -23.95
N SER A 271 12.18 13.45 -22.91
CA SER A 271 12.55 14.86 -23.01
C SER A 271 14.06 15.02 -23.09
N GLU A 272 14.55 16.07 -23.79
CA GLU A 272 15.99 16.36 -23.89
C GLU A 272 16.62 16.56 -22.49
N SER A 273 15.90 17.23 -21.60
CA SER A 273 16.34 17.41 -20.21
C SER A 273 16.50 16.07 -19.48
N ALA A 274 15.59 15.10 -19.68
CA ALA A 274 15.70 13.78 -19.07
C ALA A 274 16.87 12.99 -19.66
N GLU A 275 17.06 13.01 -20.98
CA GLU A 275 18.20 12.39 -21.65
C GLU A 275 19.53 12.95 -21.15
N GLY A 276 19.64 14.28 -21.06
CA GLY A 276 20.84 14.94 -20.53
C GLY A 276 21.15 14.55 -19.07
N ILE A 277 20.12 14.40 -18.22
CA ILE A 277 20.34 13.97 -16.84
C ILE A 277 20.71 12.48 -16.77
N ILE A 278 20.11 11.61 -17.57
CA ILE A 278 20.47 10.19 -17.63
C ILE A 278 21.92 10.02 -18.09
N ALA A 279 22.37 10.83 -19.03
CA ALA A 279 23.75 10.80 -19.53
C ALA A 279 24.80 11.10 -18.45
N LEU A 280 24.44 11.77 -17.35
CA LEU A 280 25.36 12.03 -16.22
C LEU A 280 25.76 10.75 -15.46
N ALA A 281 24.88 9.74 -15.43
CA ALA A 281 25.17 8.44 -14.82
C ALA A 281 24.21 7.36 -15.38
N PRO A 282 24.39 6.91 -16.64
CA PRO A 282 23.44 6.02 -17.33
C PRO A 282 23.30 4.66 -16.66
N GLU A 283 24.31 4.23 -15.93
CA GLU A 283 24.28 2.98 -15.14
C GLU A 283 23.48 3.10 -13.84
N ALA A 284 23.24 4.31 -13.35
CA ALA A 284 22.61 4.55 -12.06
C ALA A 284 21.24 5.22 -12.18
N ILE A 285 21.03 6.00 -13.25
CA ILE A 285 19.81 6.77 -13.45
C ILE A 285 18.87 6.04 -14.41
N ASP A 286 17.64 5.85 -13.97
CA ASP A 286 16.54 5.36 -14.78
C ASP A 286 15.35 6.34 -14.76
N VAL A 287 14.41 6.16 -15.69
CA VAL A 287 13.24 7.00 -15.81
C VAL A 287 11.95 6.21 -15.61
N VAL A 288 11.02 6.80 -14.87
CA VAL A 288 9.62 6.38 -14.82
C VAL A 288 8.78 7.47 -15.45
N ARG A 289 8.10 7.12 -16.54
CA ARG A 289 7.27 8.04 -17.30
C ARG A 289 5.85 8.08 -16.73
N ALA A 290 5.30 9.28 -16.66
CA ALA A 290 3.93 9.54 -16.28
C ALA A 290 3.27 10.49 -17.28
N ARG A 291 1.95 10.62 -17.23
CA ARG A 291 1.18 11.46 -18.17
C ARG A 291 1.68 12.91 -18.26
N HIS A 292 2.22 13.45 -17.17
CA HIS A 292 2.57 14.87 -17.04
C HIS A 292 4.06 15.08 -16.77
N GLY A 293 4.92 14.17 -17.22
CA GLY A 293 6.36 14.29 -17.13
C GLY A 293 7.06 13.00 -16.74
N GLU A 294 8.33 13.13 -16.49
CA GLU A 294 9.26 12.04 -16.27
C GLU A 294 9.85 12.18 -14.87
N THR A 295 9.91 11.08 -14.14
CA THR A 295 10.57 11.00 -12.85
C THR A 295 11.88 10.26 -13.03
N LEU A 296 12.97 10.95 -12.76
CA LEU A 296 14.32 10.39 -12.80
C LEU A 296 14.68 9.82 -11.43
N ARG A 297 15.22 8.62 -11.44
CA ARG A 297 15.54 7.87 -10.23
C ARG A 297 16.99 7.43 -10.28
N TYR A 298 17.72 7.66 -9.18
CA TYR A 298 19.09 7.19 -9.00
C TYR A 298 19.05 5.88 -8.20
N HIS A 299 19.41 4.76 -8.81
CA HIS A 299 19.18 3.43 -8.26
C HIS A 299 17.79 3.29 -7.63
N GLY A 300 16.75 3.63 -8.39
CA GLY A 300 15.35 3.56 -7.96
C GLY A 300 14.87 4.72 -7.08
N LEU A 301 15.73 5.55 -6.49
CA LEU A 301 15.35 6.70 -5.66
C LEU A 301 15.00 7.90 -6.52
N ALA A 302 13.76 8.37 -6.46
CA ALA A 302 13.32 9.55 -7.18
C ALA A 302 14.06 10.80 -6.66
N PHE A 303 14.83 11.47 -7.53
CA PHE A 303 15.62 12.65 -7.18
C PHE A 303 15.34 13.85 -8.09
N ALA A 304 14.81 13.63 -9.29
CA ALA A 304 14.46 14.71 -10.18
C ALA A 304 13.17 14.38 -10.95
N ARG A 305 12.50 15.42 -11.42
CA ARG A 305 11.30 15.32 -12.23
C ARG A 305 11.32 16.35 -13.35
N VAL A 306 11.19 15.91 -14.58
CA VAL A 306 11.01 16.78 -15.74
C VAL A 306 9.52 16.92 -16.03
N ARG A 307 9.06 18.14 -16.20
CA ARG A 307 7.70 18.47 -16.65
C ARG A 307 7.76 19.33 -17.88
N ARG A 308 6.92 19.03 -18.84
CA ARG A 308 6.73 19.85 -20.03
C ARG A 308 5.41 20.62 -19.89
N LEU A 309 5.52 21.93 -19.93
CA LEU A 309 4.38 22.84 -19.89
C LEU A 309 4.54 23.88 -20.99
N MET A 310 3.58 23.97 -21.91
CA MET A 310 3.60 24.94 -23.05
C MET A 310 4.93 24.92 -23.81
N ASP A 311 5.38 23.74 -24.21
CA ASP A 311 6.64 23.48 -24.93
C ASP A 311 7.93 23.90 -24.21
N ARG A 312 7.85 24.22 -22.92
CA ARG A 312 9.02 24.43 -22.07
C ARG A 312 9.20 23.26 -21.12
N GLU A 313 10.43 22.76 -21.06
CA GLU A 313 10.83 21.75 -20.08
C GLU A 313 11.27 22.44 -18.80
N SER A 314 10.85 21.91 -17.67
CA SER A 314 11.25 22.37 -16.34
C SER A 314 11.69 21.18 -15.53
N VAL A 315 12.89 21.28 -14.95
CA VAL A 315 13.47 20.24 -14.10
C VAL A 315 13.32 20.62 -12.65
N TRP A 316 12.69 19.75 -11.88
CA TRP A 316 12.56 19.88 -10.43
C TRP A 316 13.39 18.80 -9.77
N PHE A 317 14.21 19.14 -8.79
CA PHE A 317 15.07 18.19 -8.10
C PHE A 317 14.88 18.22 -6.59
N GLY A 318 15.29 17.15 -5.92
CA GLY A 318 15.16 16.93 -4.49
C GLY A 318 14.63 15.53 -4.21
N ILE A 319 15.05 14.96 -3.08
CA ILE A 319 14.64 13.64 -2.64
C ILE A 319 13.23 13.70 -2.04
N GLU A 320 12.47 12.64 -2.18
CA GLU A 320 11.13 12.52 -1.61
C GLU A 320 11.16 12.78 -0.08
N GLY A 321 10.29 13.68 0.39
CA GLY A 321 10.30 14.18 1.77
C GLY A 321 11.02 15.51 1.96
N ALA A 322 11.84 15.98 0.98
CA ALA A 322 12.43 17.30 0.97
C ALA A 322 11.70 18.23 0.00
N ARG A 323 11.82 19.55 0.23
CA ARG A 323 11.23 20.55 -0.68
C ARG A 323 11.92 20.46 -2.04
N ARG A 324 11.16 20.11 -3.08
CA ARG A 324 11.68 20.12 -4.45
C ARG A 324 11.95 21.53 -4.92
N ARG A 325 13.08 21.74 -5.59
CA ARG A 325 13.51 23.00 -6.16
C ARG A 325 13.52 22.94 -7.68
N LEU A 326 13.27 24.06 -8.32
CA LEU A 326 13.46 24.22 -9.75
C LEU A 326 14.96 24.29 -10.04
N LEU A 327 15.41 23.59 -11.05
CA LEU A 327 16.78 23.67 -11.52
C LEU A 327 16.92 24.92 -12.41
N ASP A 328 17.67 25.90 -11.93
CA ASP A 328 18.04 27.14 -12.59
C ASP A 328 19.46 27.56 -12.20
N GLU A 329 19.90 28.71 -12.67
CA GLU A 329 21.25 29.21 -12.40
C GLU A 329 21.54 29.35 -10.90
N THR A 330 20.53 29.69 -10.10
CA THR A 330 20.68 29.92 -8.66
C THR A 330 20.76 28.63 -7.84
N THR A 331 20.28 27.52 -8.37
CA THR A 331 20.20 26.21 -7.71
C THR A 331 21.20 25.18 -8.23
N GLN A 332 22.06 25.58 -9.18
CA GLN A 332 23.02 24.70 -9.85
C GLN A 332 24.03 24.05 -8.89
N GLU A 333 24.46 24.78 -7.86
CA GLU A 333 25.39 24.25 -6.86
C GLU A 333 24.75 23.16 -6.00
N GLU A 334 23.49 23.37 -5.59
CA GLU A 334 22.72 22.38 -4.82
C GLU A 334 22.43 21.13 -5.63
N TRP A 335 22.10 21.28 -6.93
CA TRP A 335 21.97 20.18 -7.85
C TRP A 335 23.25 19.35 -7.95
N SER A 336 24.39 20.02 -8.14
CA SER A 336 25.69 19.38 -8.22
C SER A 336 26.05 18.65 -6.91
N LYS A 337 25.71 19.24 -5.76
CA LYS A 337 25.87 18.61 -4.46
C LYS A 337 25.01 17.35 -4.34
N LEU A 338 23.73 17.43 -4.69
CA LEU A 338 22.83 16.28 -4.64
C LEU A 338 23.35 15.11 -5.47
N LEU A 339 23.85 15.37 -6.68
CA LEU A 339 24.43 14.33 -7.54
C LEU A 339 25.68 13.68 -6.93
N ARG A 340 26.57 14.49 -6.31
CA ARG A 340 27.74 13.96 -5.57
C ARG A 340 27.30 13.09 -4.40
N ASP A 341 26.35 13.55 -3.58
CA ASP A 341 25.84 12.82 -2.42
C ASP A 341 25.19 11.49 -2.86
N LEU A 342 24.44 11.49 -3.96
CA LEU A 342 23.86 10.27 -4.53
C LEU A 342 24.94 9.29 -5.02
N LYS A 343 25.95 9.78 -5.73
CA LYS A 343 27.06 8.97 -6.21
C LYS A 343 27.86 8.34 -5.09
N GLU A 344 28.11 9.08 -4.03
CA GLU A 344 28.89 8.63 -2.86
C GLU A 344 28.10 7.65 -1.98
N HIS A 345 26.85 8.01 -1.65
CA HIS A 345 26.10 7.29 -0.62
C HIS A 345 25.05 6.31 -1.16
N ARG A 346 24.71 6.36 -2.45
CA ARG A 346 23.74 5.43 -3.04
C ARG A 346 24.38 4.56 -4.12
N SER A 347 25.47 3.92 -3.77
CA SER A 347 26.15 2.91 -4.59
C SER A 347 26.27 1.60 -3.82
N ALA A 348 26.38 0.47 -4.52
CA ALA A 348 26.58 -0.83 -3.88
C ALA A 348 27.88 -0.87 -3.03
N GLN A 349 28.86 -0.05 -3.40
CA GLN A 349 30.16 0.06 -2.75
C GLN A 349 30.25 1.21 -1.73
N ALA A 350 29.10 1.85 -1.39
CA ALA A 350 29.10 2.95 -0.43
C ALA A 350 29.73 2.53 0.92
N ALA A 351 30.65 3.35 1.41
CA ALA A 351 31.35 3.07 2.66
C ALA A 351 30.43 3.10 3.88
N ASP A 352 29.43 4.00 3.88
CA ASP A 352 28.41 4.09 4.92
C ASP A 352 27.06 3.54 4.45
N GLN A 353 26.79 2.26 4.76
CA GLN A 353 25.52 1.61 4.47
C GLN A 353 24.37 2.03 5.43
N HIS A 354 24.67 2.80 6.49
CA HIS A 354 23.67 3.36 7.39
C HIS A 354 23.18 4.75 6.95
N HIS A 355 23.84 5.35 5.97
CA HIS A 355 23.45 6.65 5.43
C HIS A 355 21.98 6.64 4.94
N ALA A 356 21.29 7.76 5.15
CA ALA A 356 19.87 7.88 4.79
C ALA A 356 19.59 7.57 3.30
N LEU A 357 20.48 8.03 2.40
CA LEU A 357 20.36 7.76 0.96
C LEU A 357 20.55 6.29 0.59
N TYR A 358 21.43 5.58 1.28
CA TYR A 358 21.61 4.14 1.05
C TYR A 358 20.38 3.34 1.45
N ARG A 359 19.74 3.74 2.55
CA ARG A 359 18.59 3.04 3.14
C ARG A 359 17.25 3.46 2.53
N ALA A 360 17.19 4.59 1.83
CA ALA A 360 15.98 5.09 1.23
C ALA A 360 15.44 4.15 0.15
N SER A 361 14.12 3.89 0.15
CA SER A 361 13.40 3.14 -0.89
C SER A 361 14.16 1.90 -1.41
N PRO A 362 14.49 0.92 -0.56
CA PRO A 362 15.33 -0.21 -0.96
C PRO A 362 14.62 -1.14 -1.97
N GLU A 363 13.29 -1.25 -1.92
CA GLU A 363 12.50 -2.03 -2.91
C GLU A 363 12.58 -1.40 -4.30
N ALA A 364 12.51 -0.06 -4.37
CA ALA A 364 12.68 0.64 -5.64
C ALA A 364 14.11 0.49 -6.21
N TRP A 365 15.11 0.30 -5.36
CA TRP A 365 16.45 -0.03 -5.82
C TRP A 365 16.50 -1.45 -6.42
N LEU A 366 15.93 -2.44 -5.74
CA LEU A 366 15.85 -3.80 -6.27
C LEU A 366 15.07 -3.85 -7.60
N GLU A 367 13.96 -3.09 -7.69
CA GLU A 367 13.21 -2.91 -8.94
C GLU A 367 14.12 -2.36 -10.05
N ALA A 368 14.91 -1.31 -9.77
CA ALA A 368 15.81 -0.71 -10.74
C ALA A 368 16.89 -1.69 -11.23
N GLU A 369 17.47 -2.51 -10.32
CA GLU A 369 18.44 -3.54 -10.70
C GLU A 369 17.82 -4.61 -11.61
N LEU A 370 16.62 -5.08 -11.29
CA LEU A 370 15.92 -6.06 -12.11
C LEU A 370 15.45 -5.49 -13.47
N ARG A 371 15.15 -4.21 -13.53
CA ARG A 371 14.78 -3.56 -14.80
C ARG A 371 15.93 -3.47 -15.79
N ARG A 372 17.16 -3.42 -15.32
CA ARG A 372 18.35 -3.45 -16.19
C ARG A 372 18.52 -4.80 -16.85
N ASP A 373 18.28 -5.86 -16.09
CA ASP A 373 18.40 -7.22 -16.60
C ASP A 373 17.48 -8.16 -15.80
N ILE A 374 16.24 -8.27 -16.23
CA ILE A 374 15.25 -9.15 -15.61
C ILE A 374 15.57 -10.63 -15.81
N THR A 375 16.43 -10.96 -16.80
CA THR A 375 16.81 -12.34 -17.07
C THR A 375 17.71 -12.92 -15.97
N ARG A 376 18.30 -12.07 -15.13
CA ARG A 376 18.99 -12.51 -13.90
C ARG A 376 18.04 -13.16 -12.89
N LEU A 377 16.76 -12.77 -12.92
CA LEU A 377 15.74 -13.41 -12.09
C LEU A 377 15.27 -14.73 -12.72
N ASP A 378 14.90 -14.67 -14.01
CA ASP A 378 14.49 -15.86 -14.78
C ASP A 378 14.93 -15.71 -16.23
N PRO A 379 15.84 -16.54 -16.75
CA PRO A 379 16.29 -16.51 -18.15
C PRO A 379 15.14 -16.71 -19.16
N GLY A 380 14.00 -17.25 -18.72
CA GLY A 380 12.78 -17.38 -19.54
C GLY A 380 12.05 -16.07 -19.80
N LEU A 381 12.37 -15.00 -19.06
CA LEU A 381 11.77 -13.69 -19.26
C LEU A 381 12.36 -12.96 -20.47
N ARG A 382 11.54 -12.12 -21.11
CA ARG A 382 12.01 -11.17 -22.12
C ARG A 382 12.61 -9.95 -21.45
N LEU A 383 13.71 -9.46 -21.99
CA LEU A 383 14.40 -8.30 -21.44
C LEU A 383 13.53 -7.03 -21.56
N ALA A 384 12.79 -6.90 -22.64
CA ALA A 384 11.91 -5.78 -22.94
C ALA A 384 10.70 -6.22 -23.79
N PRO A 385 9.56 -5.51 -23.73
CA PRO A 385 9.24 -4.45 -22.76
C PRO A 385 8.98 -5.00 -21.36
N LEU A 386 9.31 -4.20 -20.35
CA LEU A 386 9.09 -4.47 -18.93
C LEU A 386 8.39 -3.27 -18.29
N HIS A 387 7.28 -3.50 -17.61
CA HIS A 387 6.48 -2.44 -17.04
C HIS A 387 6.64 -2.39 -15.52
N ALA A 388 7.26 -1.32 -15.03
CA ALA A 388 7.42 -1.06 -13.61
C ALA A 388 6.31 -0.18 -13.06
N GLN A 389 5.95 -0.38 -11.78
CA GLN A 389 4.93 0.37 -11.08
C GLN A 389 3.62 0.46 -11.87
N PHE A 390 3.25 -0.67 -12.47
CA PHE A 390 2.14 -0.77 -13.39
C PHE A 390 0.80 -0.58 -12.67
N ARG A 391 0.06 0.45 -13.08
CA ARG A 391 -1.27 0.77 -12.57
C ARG A 391 -2.29 0.72 -13.70
N PRO A 392 -2.99 -0.38 -13.88
CA PRO A 392 -3.98 -0.50 -14.94
C PRO A 392 -5.23 0.38 -14.72
N THR A 393 -5.52 0.77 -13.49
CA THR A 393 -6.70 1.56 -13.10
C THR A 393 -6.38 2.99 -12.66
N HIS A 394 -7.42 3.82 -12.57
CA HIS A 394 -7.30 5.18 -12.04
C HIS A 394 -6.94 5.19 -10.55
N VAL A 395 -6.21 6.21 -10.14
CA VAL A 395 -5.89 6.56 -8.76
C VAL A 395 -7.18 6.97 -8.01
N GLY A 396 -7.98 6.03 -7.61
CA GLY A 396 -9.22 6.25 -6.84
C GLY A 396 -9.54 5.02 -6.02
N SER A 397 -9.17 3.87 -6.54
CA SER A 397 -9.47 2.57 -5.94
C SER A 397 -8.50 2.15 -4.83
N GLY A 398 -7.57 3.02 -4.40
CA GLY A 398 -6.62 2.66 -3.33
C GLY A 398 -5.65 1.52 -3.68
N SER A 399 -5.64 1.05 -4.93
CA SER A 399 -4.84 -0.10 -5.32
C SER A 399 -3.35 0.23 -5.44
N ARG A 400 -2.51 -0.59 -4.82
CA ARG A 400 -1.05 -0.50 -4.97
C ARG A 400 -0.66 -0.83 -6.43
N PRO A 401 0.39 -0.19 -6.99
CA PRO A 401 0.91 -0.58 -8.29
C PRO A 401 1.56 -1.95 -8.22
N ILE A 402 1.52 -2.69 -9.32
CA ILE A 402 2.32 -3.90 -9.51
C ILE A 402 3.78 -3.48 -9.68
N ASP A 403 4.70 -4.07 -8.92
CA ASP A 403 6.10 -3.67 -8.98
C ASP A 403 6.67 -3.87 -10.39
N LEU A 404 6.57 -5.08 -10.92
CA LEU A 404 6.96 -5.38 -12.29
C LEU A 404 5.94 -6.31 -12.98
N LEU A 405 5.58 -5.95 -14.21
CA LEU A 405 4.83 -6.82 -15.11
C LEU A 405 5.71 -7.17 -16.31
N ALA A 406 6.01 -8.44 -16.48
CA ALA A 406 6.92 -8.99 -17.46
C ALA A 406 6.22 -9.98 -18.41
N LEU A 407 6.88 -10.32 -19.50
CA LEU A 407 6.47 -11.34 -20.45
C LEU A 407 7.55 -12.42 -20.55
N ARG A 408 7.15 -13.68 -20.47
CA ARG A 408 8.04 -14.80 -20.78
C ARG A 408 8.18 -15.02 -22.31
N ARG A 409 9.18 -15.78 -22.68
CA ARG A 409 9.42 -16.12 -24.10
C ARG A 409 8.31 -16.97 -24.72
N ASP A 410 7.61 -17.76 -23.89
CA ASP A 410 6.42 -18.55 -24.26
C ASP A 410 5.13 -17.71 -24.38
N GLY A 411 5.22 -16.38 -24.18
CA GLY A 411 4.06 -15.47 -24.26
C GLY A 411 3.26 -15.37 -22.96
N ARG A 412 3.64 -16.05 -21.89
CA ARG A 412 2.92 -16.01 -20.64
C ARG A 412 3.31 -14.75 -19.83
N LEU A 413 2.30 -14.06 -19.28
CA LEU A 413 2.50 -12.90 -18.43
C LEU A 413 3.05 -13.30 -17.07
N VAL A 414 3.88 -12.45 -16.48
CA VAL A 414 4.46 -12.65 -15.14
C VAL A 414 4.28 -11.39 -14.31
N VAL A 415 3.60 -11.54 -13.20
CA VAL A 415 3.49 -10.53 -12.15
C VAL A 415 4.62 -10.77 -11.16
N ILE A 416 5.42 -9.75 -10.89
CA ILE A 416 6.56 -9.84 -9.96
C ILE A 416 6.34 -8.86 -8.82
N GLU A 417 6.34 -9.37 -7.61
CA GLU A 417 6.22 -8.61 -6.36
C GLU A 417 7.54 -8.69 -5.60
N LEU A 418 8.08 -7.55 -5.22
CA LEU A 418 9.41 -7.40 -4.63
C LEU A 418 9.30 -6.99 -3.16
N LYS A 419 10.04 -7.66 -2.29
CA LYS A 419 10.22 -7.25 -0.91
C LYS A 419 11.69 -7.37 -0.51
N VAL A 420 12.18 -6.39 0.25
CA VAL A 420 13.54 -6.41 0.81
C VAL A 420 13.55 -6.53 2.34
N SER A 421 12.37 -6.52 2.93
CA SER A 421 12.13 -6.76 4.37
C SER A 421 11.01 -7.77 4.55
N GLU A 422 10.89 -8.32 5.76
CA GLU A 422 9.82 -9.25 6.08
C GLU A 422 8.45 -8.58 5.93
N ASP A 423 7.62 -9.12 5.05
CA ASP A 423 6.25 -8.66 4.81
C ASP A 423 5.27 -9.84 4.89
N ARG A 424 4.22 -9.69 5.70
CA ARG A 424 3.15 -10.68 5.85
C ARG A 424 2.18 -10.67 4.67
N GLU A 425 2.10 -9.55 3.97
CA GLU A 425 1.15 -9.32 2.89
C GLU A 425 1.67 -9.82 1.54
N HIS A 426 2.97 -10.12 1.44
CA HIS A 426 3.67 -10.47 0.20
C HIS A 426 2.89 -11.47 -0.68
N VAL A 427 2.37 -12.54 -0.07
CA VAL A 427 1.62 -13.58 -0.79
C VAL A 427 0.27 -13.08 -1.30
N LEU A 428 -0.51 -12.41 -0.44
CA LEU A 428 -1.83 -11.89 -0.81
C LEU A 428 -1.75 -10.75 -1.83
N GLN A 429 -0.74 -9.89 -1.72
CA GLN A 429 -0.46 -8.85 -2.71
C GLN A 429 -0.17 -9.45 -4.08
N GLY A 430 0.69 -10.47 -4.15
CA GLY A 430 0.97 -11.17 -5.39
C GLY A 430 -0.27 -11.83 -5.99
N ALA A 431 -1.14 -12.42 -5.17
CA ALA A 431 -2.38 -13.02 -5.61
C ALA A 431 -3.38 -11.96 -6.14
N ASP A 432 -3.52 -10.82 -5.47
CA ASP A 432 -4.38 -9.73 -5.94
C ASP A 432 -3.86 -9.11 -7.25
N TYR A 433 -2.56 -8.97 -7.39
CA TYR A 433 -1.95 -8.49 -8.65
C TYR A 433 -2.17 -9.48 -9.81
N TRP A 434 -2.09 -10.79 -9.51
CA TRP A 434 -2.46 -11.83 -10.47
C TRP A 434 -3.92 -11.69 -10.93
N ARG A 435 -4.86 -11.53 -9.98
CA ARG A 435 -6.28 -11.34 -10.26
C ARG A 435 -6.51 -10.16 -11.21
N ARG A 436 -5.94 -9.01 -10.87
CA ARG A 436 -6.08 -7.80 -11.70
C ARG A 436 -5.51 -8.00 -13.10
N THR A 437 -4.32 -8.58 -13.20
CA THR A 437 -3.67 -8.85 -14.48
C THR A 437 -4.49 -9.83 -15.30
N GLU A 438 -5.04 -10.88 -14.70
CA GLU A 438 -5.86 -11.89 -15.36
C GLU A 438 -7.18 -11.30 -15.89
N ILE A 439 -7.84 -10.43 -15.13
CA ILE A 439 -9.04 -9.71 -15.59
C ILE A 439 -8.68 -8.89 -16.85
N TYR A 440 -7.61 -8.12 -16.85
CA TYR A 440 -7.21 -7.32 -18.01
C TYR A 440 -6.78 -8.17 -19.20
N ARG A 441 -6.15 -9.33 -18.97
CA ARG A 441 -5.78 -10.29 -19.99
C ARG A 441 -7.02 -10.88 -20.66
N ARG A 442 -7.95 -11.42 -19.88
CA ARG A 442 -9.21 -12.03 -20.38
C ARG A 442 -10.07 -11.06 -21.15
N HIS A 443 -10.15 -9.83 -20.72
CA HIS A 443 -10.87 -8.79 -21.45
C HIS A 443 -10.07 -8.22 -22.64
N GLY A 444 -8.89 -8.76 -22.97
CA GLY A 444 -8.07 -8.37 -24.11
C GLY A 444 -7.50 -6.96 -24.05
N HIS A 445 -7.49 -6.30 -22.88
CA HIS A 445 -6.97 -4.94 -22.74
C HIS A 445 -5.46 -4.89 -22.94
N ILE A 446 -4.73 -5.88 -22.46
CA ILE A 446 -3.27 -5.96 -22.60
C ILE A 446 -2.89 -6.11 -24.06
N THR A 447 -3.56 -6.99 -24.80
CA THR A 447 -3.34 -7.22 -26.23
C THR A 447 -3.70 -5.99 -27.06
N ARG A 448 -4.93 -5.45 -26.88
CA ARG A 448 -5.38 -4.26 -27.63
C ARG A 448 -4.54 -3.02 -27.37
N SER A 449 -3.96 -2.88 -26.18
CA SER A 449 -3.07 -1.77 -25.87
C SER A 449 -1.67 -1.93 -26.44
N ARG A 450 -1.34 -3.12 -27.00
CA ARG A 450 0.02 -3.50 -27.41
C ARG A 450 1.05 -3.26 -26.31
N LEU A 451 0.69 -3.62 -25.06
CA LEU A 451 1.54 -3.37 -23.91
C LEU A 451 2.94 -4.01 -24.09
N PHE A 452 2.98 -5.18 -24.71
CA PHE A 452 4.22 -5.90 -25.03
C PHE A 452 4.55 -5.87 -26.54
N GLY A 453 4.17 -4.79 -27.23
CA GLY A 453 4.36 -4.66 -28.67
C GLY A 453 3.53 -5.67 -29.45
N ASP A 454 4.16 -6.29 -30.45
CA ASP A 454 3.55 -7.33 -31.29
C ASP A 454 3.88 -8.76 -30.80
N ALA A 455 4.40 -8.88 -29.57
CA ALA A 455 4.68 -10.18 -28.99
C ALA A 455 3.38 -10.97 -28.76
N PRO A 456 3.30 -12.25 -29.18
CA PRO A 456 2.14 -13.07 -28.92
C PRO A 456 1.99 -13.29 -27.41
N LEU A 457 0.77 -13.10 -26.91
CA LEU A 457 0.42 -13.39 -25.52
C LEU A 457 -0.21 -14.78 -25.45
N SER A 458 0.18 -15.52 -24.43
CA SER A 458 -0.43 -16.82 -24.10
C SER A 458 -1.84 -16.65 -23.53
N ASP A 459 -2.71 -17.60 -23.82
CA ASP A 459 -4.05 -17.70 -23.21
C ASP A 459 -4.01 -18.26 -21.78
N GLU A 460 -2.85 -18.71 -21.33
CA GLU A 460 -2.67 -19.17 -19.96
C GLU A 460 -2.71 -18.02 -18.94
N PRO A 461 -3.21 -18.26 -17.73
CA PRO A 461 -3.19 -17.27 -16.66
C PRO A 461 -1.76 -16.80 -16.34
N PRO A 462 -1.58 -15.58 -15.83
CA PRO A 462 -0.27 -15.08 -15.43
C PRO A 462 0.42 -15.96 -14.39
N LEU A 463 1.74 -15.91 -14.32
CA LEU A 463 2.54 -16.43 -13.21
C LEU A 463 2.74 -15.33 -12.16
N VAL A 464 2.95 -15.74 -10.90
CA VAL A 464 3.33 -14.84 -9.82
C VAL A 464 4.74 -15.19 -9.33
N TYR A 465 5.63 -14.23 -9.38
CA TYR A 465 6.98 -14.34 -8.81
C TYR A 465 7.07 -13.48 -7.55
N LEU A 466 7.26 -14.12 -6.40
CA LEU A 466 7.45 -13.47 -5.11
C LEU A 466 8.95 -13.46 -4.80
N VAL A 467 9.55 -12.28 -4.85
CA VAL A 467 11.01 -12.12 -4.81
C VAL A 467 11.43 -11.41 -3.54
N ALA A 468 12.34 -11.99 -2.80
CA ALA A 468 12.97 -11.35 -1.65
C ALA A 468 14.37 -11.93 -1.38
N PRO A 469 15.26 -11.21 -0.68
CA PRO A 469 16.49 -11.79 -0.15
C PRO A 469 16.19 -13.01 0.73
N LEU A 470 17.10 -13.97 0.73
CA LEU A 470 16.91 -15.31 1.30
C LEU A 470 16.35 -15.30 2.73
N LEU A 471 16.82 -14.38 3.58
CA LEU A 471 16.44 -14.29 4.99
C LEU A 471 15.28 -13.31 5.26
N ARG A 472 14.62 -12.78 4.20
CA ARG A 472 13.60 -11.73 4.33
C ARG A 472 12.17 -12.21 4.10
N PHE A 473 11.97 -13.50 3.89
CA PHE A 473 10.62 -14.05 3.86
C PHE A 473 10.05 -14.19 5.28
N HIS A 474 8.88 -13.63 5.49
CA HIS A 474 8.22 -13.74 6.79
C HIS A 474 7.96 -15.22 7.16
N ARG A 475 8.14 -15.57 8.44
CA ARG A 475 7.98 -16.96 8.94
C ARG A 475 6.65 -17.64 8.59
N SER A 476 5.57 -16.86 8.38
CA SER A 476 4.25 -17.39 7.97
C SER A 476 4.06 -17.40 6.46
N PHE A 477 5.09 -17.10 5.67
CA PHE A 477 5.01 -17.06 4.21
C PHE A 477 4.49 -18.38 3.62
N ALA A 478 5.10 -19.49 4.00
CA ALA A 478 4.70 -20.82 3.52
C ALA A 478 3.25 -21.20 3.91
N GLN A 479 2.79 -20.78 5.09
CA GLN A 479 1.40 -20.99 5.51
C GLN A 479 0.41 -20.20 4.65
N LEU A 480 0.73 -18.92 4.36
CA LEU A 480 -0.11 -18.08 3.52
C LEU A 480 -0.09 -18.55 2.06
N ALA A 481 1.06 -18.98 1.54
CA ALA A 481 1.14 -19.53 0.19
C ALA A 481 0.26 -20.77 0.01
N ARG A 482 0.20 -21.64 1.01
CA ARG A 482 -0.72 -22.81 1.01
C ARG A 482 -2.20 -22.44 1.07
N ALA A 483 -2.53 -21.23 1.53
CA ALA A 483 -3.90 -20.76 1.59
C ALA A 483 -4.45 -20.30 0.24
N ILE A 484 -3.58 -20.06 -0.75
CA ILE A 484 -3.93 -19.56 -2.07
C ILE A 484 -4.49 -20.71 -2.95
N ALA A 485 -5.47 -20.37 -3.79
CA ALA A 485 -6.07 -21.28 -4.74
C ALA A 485 -5.03 -21.89 -5.69
N PRO A 486 -5.07 -23.21 -5.96
CA PRO A 486 -4.05 -23.89 -6.76
C PRO A 486 -3.97 -23.44 -8.22
N GLN A 487 -5.04 -22.79 -8.73
CA GLN A 487 -5.09 -22.20 -10.05
C GLN A 487 -4.15 -21.00 -10.20
N ILE A 488 -3.71 -20.39 -9.08
CA ILE A 488 -2.79 -19.26 -9.06
C ILE A 488 -1.37 -19.80 -8.92
N GLU A 489 -0.68 -19.97 -10.04
CA GLU A 489 0.68 -20.46 -10.05
C GLU A 489 1.66 -19.43 -9.47
N MET A 490 2.24 -19.75 -8.32
CA MET A 490 3.17 -18.90 -7.59
C MET A 490 4.55 -19.54 -7.46
N TYR A 491 5.57 -18.71 -7.59
CA TYR A 491 6.95 -19.07 -7.39
C TYR A 491 7.60 -18.13 -6.38
N ARG A 492 8.35 -18.70 -5.46
CA ARG A 492 9.25 -17.98 -4.57
C ARG A 492 10.64 -17.95 -5.17
N PHE A 493 11.22 -16.76 -5.22
CA PHE A 493 12.59 -16.53 -5.62
C PHE A 493 13.37 -15.96 -4.45
N ASP A 494 14.30 -16.76 -3.91
CA ASP A 494 15.26 -16.32 -2.91
C ASP A 494 16.46 -15.73 -3.64
N ILE A 495 16.73 -14.44 -3.46
CA ILE A 495 17.90 -13.77 -4.02
C ILE A 495 18.99 -13.58 -2.95
N ASN A 496 20.20 -13.29 -3.38
CA ASN A 496 21.33 -12.98 -2.50
C ASN A 496 21.06 -11.76 -1.60
N GLU A 497 21.68 -11.69 -0.42
CA GLU A 497 21.54 -10.55 0.51
C GLU A 497 22.26 -9.30 0.00
N ASP A 498 23.35 -9.48 -0.76
CA ASP A 498 24.13 -8.41 -1.40
C ASP A 498 23.61 -8.02 -2.80
N TRP A 499 22.30 -8.13 -3.03
CA TRP A 499 21.63 -7.89 -4.32
C TRP A 499 21.91 -6.50 -4.93
N ARG A 500 22.33 -5.52 -4.12
CA ARG A 500 22.71 -4.20 -4.62
C ARG A 500 23.97 -4.24 -5.50
N ALA A 501 24.84 -5.20 -5.27
CA ALA A 501 26.01 -5.46 -6.10
C ALA A 501 25.69 -6.33 -7.34
N GLY A 502 24.46 -6.78 -7.45
CA GLY A 502 23.96 -7.59 -8.54
C GLY A 502 23.04 -8.71 -8.05
N VAL A 503 21.89 -8.84 -8.70
CA VAL A 503 20.90 -9.85 -8.35
C VAL A 503 21.37 -11.23 -8.82
N ARG A 504 21.33 -12.21 -7.92
CA ARG A 504 21.57 -13.63 -8.19
C ARG A 504 20.48 -14.45 -7.51
N VAL A 505 19.83 -15.33 -8.24
CA VAL A 505 18.85 -16.26 -7.68
C VAL A 505 19.58 -17.40 -6.96
N MET A 506 19.38 -17.50 -5.67
CA MET A 506 19.94 -18.53 -4.82
C MET A 506 19.06 -19.78 -4.80
N ARG A 507 17.74 -19.58 -4.91
CA ARG A 507 16.73 -20.65 -4.87
C ARG A 507 15.46 -20.23 -5.57
N ARG A 508 14.85 -21.16 -6.33
CA ARG A 508 13.50 -21.05 -6.89
C ARG A 508 12.64 -22.18 -6.34
N VAL A 509 11.45 -21.87 -5.85
CA VAL A 509 10.51 -22.85 -5.29
C VAL A 509 9.14 -22.62 -5.88
N THR A 510 8.53 -23.68 -6.40
CA THR A 510 7.11 -23.68 -6.79
C THR A 510 6.25 -23.76 -5.54
N LEU A 511 5.24 -22.89 -5.40
CA LEU A 511 4.43 -22.80 -4.18
C LEU A 511 3.09 -23.54 -4.30
N THR A 512 2.62 -23.81 -5.50
CA THR A 512 1.24 -24.27 -5.76
C THR A 512 1.09 -25.77 -6.05
N ASN A 513 2.17 -26.55 -6.33
CA ASN A 513 2.06 -27.94 -6.79
C ASN A 513 2.71 -29.02 -5.90
N ASN A 514 3.26 -28.70 -4.72
CA ASN A 514 4.07 -29.68 -3.95
C ASN A 514 3.63 -29.87 -2.50
N TRP A 515 2.34 -29.95 -2.23
CA TRP A 515 1.89 -30.22 -0.86
C TRP A 515 0.94 -31.41 -0.81
N HIS A 516 1.49 -32.60 -1.11
CA HIS A 516 0.91 -33.89 -0.67
C HIS A 516 1.41 -34.23 0.72
#